data_372939ecd231dce106575447498f1bdb
#
_entry.id   372939ecd231dce106575447498f1bdb
#
_cell.length_a   1.000
_cell.length_b   1.000
_cell.length_c   1.000
_cell.angle_alpha   90.00
_cell.angle_beta   90.00
_cell.angle_gamma   90.00
#
_symmetry.space_group_name_H-M   'P 1'
#
loop_
_entity.id
_entity.type
_entity.pdbx_description
1 polymer ?
#
loop_
_entity_poly.entity_id
_entity_poly.type
_entity_poly.pdbx_seq_one_letter_code
_entity_poly.pdbx_strand_id
1 'polypeptide(L)'
;MKTLEGKTAIVSGGSDGIGRSIAETFAAQGAHVVICARNEEKLKATSEAITAAGGSCEYRIQDVADAEAYAAMVEEVAADRGLDVLVNNAPHVGFGMISDTDLEGFQQNFRVNMDAPYMGTRAAMAAMAEKGGSIINISSINGTRAMQAMSGYGASKAALIHFTRNAAMEGARAGIRVNAVTPGPIMTPGTEAWFNADPAAGEAIAGANPMGRIGTPAEVANVVLFLASDYSSYVTGAEIPVDGGKSNELYVPS
;
A
#
# COMPACT_ATOMS: atom_id res chain seq x y z
N MET A 1 12.52 4.30 -22.34
CA MET A 1 12.07 2.89 -22.12
C MET A 1 11.21 2.91 -20.88
N LYS A 2 10.04 2.32 -20.92
CA LYS A 2 9.14 2.24 -19.77
C LYS A 2 9.70 1.21 -18.76
N THR A 3 9.66 1.53 -17.47
CA THR A 3 10.34 0.72 -16.42
C THR A 3 9.61 -0.58 -16.06
N LEU A 4 8.33 -0.69 -16.40
CA LEU A 4 7.49 -1.86 -16.14
C LEU A 4 6.88 -2.45 -17.43
N GLU A 5 7.50 -2.21 -18.58
CA GLU A 5 7.00 -2.73 -19.86
C GLU A 5 6.86 -4.25 -19.84
N GLY A 6 5.67 -4.74 -20.17
CA GLY A 6 5.34 -6.16 -20.21
C GLY A 6 5.19 -6.84 -18.83
N LYS A 7 5.22 -6.09 -17.74
CA LYS A 7 5.02 -6.61 -16.39
C LYS A 7 3.54 -6.65 -16.02
N THR A 8 3.16 -7.64 -15.21
CA THR A 8 1.83 -7.72 -14.59
C THR A 8 1.92 -7.32 -13.13
N ALA A 9 1.08 -6.37 -12.71
CA ALA A 9 1.03 -5.86 -11.35
C ALA A 9 -0.37 -5.94 -10.75
N ILE A 10 -0.48 -6.39 -9.50
CA ILE A 10 -1.72 -6.33 -8.72
C ILE A 10 -1.60 -5.20 -7.69
N VAL A 11 -2.64 -4.36 -7.57
CA VAL A 11 -2.71 -3.28 -6.57
C VAL A 11 -4.02 -3.38 -5.80
N SER A 12 -3.94 -3.79 -4.52
CA SER A 12 -5.11 -3.77 -3.65
C SER A 12 -5.44 -2.35 -3.17
N GLY A 13 -6.74 -2.03 -3.02
CA GLY A 13 -7.17 -0.67 -2.74
C GLY A 13 -6.90 0.29 -3.91
N GLY A 14 -6.85 -0.22 -5.15
CA GLY A 14 -6.48 0.54 -6.36
C GLY A 14 -7.57 1.48 -6.89
N SER A 15 -8.71 1.58 -6.21
CA SER A 15 -9.85 2.40 -6.65
C SER A 15 -9.74 3.88 -6.24
N ASP A 16 -8.82 4.24 -5.34
CA ASP A 16 -8.76 5.59 -4.76
C ASP A 16 -7.38 5.91 -4.16
N GLY A 17 -7.12 7.19 -3.88
CA GLY A 17 -5.98 7.67 -3.10
C GLY A 17 -4.62 7.13 -3.58
N ILE A 18 -3.83 6.60 -2.64
CA ILE A 18 -2.49 6.07 -2.92
C ILE A 18 -2.55 4.91 -3.92
N GLY A 19 -3.48 3.95 -3.73
CA GLY A 19 -3.58 2.79 -4.61
C GLY A 19 -3.93 3.14 -6.05
N ARG A 20 -4.85 4.08 -6.26
CA ARG A 20 -5.16 4.62 -7.59
C ARG A 20 -3.93 5.27 -8.24
N SER A 21 -3.22 6.10 -7.50
CA SER A 21 -2.02 6.76 -8.00
C SER A 21 -0.90 5.77 -8.36
N ILE A 22 -0.75 4.68 -7.59
CA ILE A 22 0.17 3.58 -7.92
C ILE A 22 -0.26 2.90 -9.22
N ALA A 23 -1.54 2.57 -9.37
CA ALA A 23 -2.06 1.91 -10.58
C ALA A 23 -1.87 2.76 -11.84
N GLU A 24 -2.20 4.05 -11.77
CA GLU A 24 -2.00 5.02 -12.86
C GLU A 24 -0.50 5.14 -13.22
N THR A 25 0.38 5.22 -12.20
CA THR A 25 1.83 5.30 -12.40
C THR A 25 2.39 4.04 -13.05
N PHE A 26 1.98 2.85 -12.61
CA PHE A 26 2.44 1.58 -13.16
C PHE A 26 1.98 1.39 -14.60
N ALA A 27 0.72 1.69 -14.90
CA ALA A 27 0.18 1.61 -16.25
C ALA A 27 0.88 2.59 -17.22
N ALA A 28 1.18 3.81 -16.78
CA ALA A 28 1.98 4.77 -17.55
C ALA A 28 3.40 4.27 -17.84
N GLN A 29 3.94 3.38 -16.98
CA GLN A 29 5.24 2.73 -17.14
C GLN A 29 5.16 1.38 -17.88
N GLY A 30 4.02 1.04 -18.48
CA GLY A 30 3.85 -0.10 -19.38
C GLY A 30 3.42 -1.39 -18.72
N ALA A 31 3.10 -1.37 -17.43
CA ALA A 31 2.53 -2.54 -16.77
C ALA A 31 1.07 -2.78 -17.21
N HIS A 32 0.68 -4.06 -17.27
CA HIS A 32 -0.72 -4.43 -17.14
C HIS A 32 -1.07 -4.44 -15.64
N VAL A 33 -2.06 -3.63 -15.23
CA VAL A 33 -2.40 -3.46 -13.82
C VAL A 33 -3.76 -4.08 -13.53
N VAL A 34 -3.80 -4.95 -12.51
CA VAL A 34 -5.05 -5.47 -11.94
C VAL A 34 -5.30 -4.75 -10.63
N ILE A 35 -6.36 -3.96 -10.56
CA ILE A 35 -6.76 -3.27 -9.33
C ILE A 35 -7.90 -4.02 -8.63
N CYS A 36 -7.89 -4.06 -7.30
CA CYS A 36 -9.02 -4.61 -6.56
C CYS A 36 -9.44 -3.71 -5.40
N ALA A 37 -10.75 -3.69 -5.14
CA ALA A 37 -11.38 -2.99 -4.01
C ALA A 37 -12.86 -3.42 -3.92
N ARG A 38 -13.58 -2.89 -2.91
CA ARG A 38 -15.01 -3.21 -2.70
C ARG A 38 -15.95 -2.36 -3.55
N ASN A 39 -15.56 -1.15 -3.91
CA ASN A 39 -16.42 -0.20 -4.62
C ASN A 39 -16.20 -0.33 -6.14
N GLU A 40 -17.17 -0.97 -6.82
CA GLU A 40 -17.12 -1.23 -8.26
C GLU A 40 -17.11 0.07 -9.09
N GLU A 41 -17.91 1.07 -8.74
CA GLU A 41 -17.99 2.32 -9.50
C GLU A 41 -16.63 3.04 -9.53
N LYS A 42 -15.95 3.12 -8.37
CA LYS A 42 -14.62 3.71 -8.28
C LYS A 42 -13.56 2.89 -9.02
N LEU A 43 -13.62 1.55 -8.95
CA LEU A 43 -12.75 0.66 -9.69
C LEU A 43 -12.90 0.87 -11.20
N LYS A 44 -14.13 0.88 -11.68
CA LYS A 44 -14.47 1.12 -13.08
C LYS A 44 -13.95 2.47 -13.56
N ALA A 45 -14.21 3.53 -12.80
CA ALA A 45 -13.72 4.87 -13.13
C ALA A 45 -12.19 4.95 -13.21
N THR A 46 -11.48 4.26 -12.29
CA THR A 46 -10.02 4.19 -12.32
C THR A 46 -9.50 3.41 -13.53
N SER A 47 -10.10 2.26 -13.83
CA SER A 47 -9.72 1.44 -14.99
C SER A 47 -9.96 2.17 -16.31
N GLU A 48 -11.11 2.85 -16.45
CA GLU A 48 -11.44 3.67 -17.62
C GLU A 48 -10.47 4.84 -17.79
N ALA A 49 -10.10 5.53 -16.71
CA ALA A 49 -9.13 6.63 -16.74
C ALA A 49 -7.74 6.15 -17.20
N ILE A 50 -7.27 5.01 -16.68
CA ILE A 50 -5.99 4.41 -17.10
C ILE A 50 -6.04 4.01 -18.58
N THR A 51 -7.13 3.40 -19.03
CA THR A 51 -7.29 2.96 -20.43
C THR A 51 -7.37 4.17 -21.37
N ALA A 52 -8.10 5.22 -21.00
CA ALA A 52 -8.19 6.46 -21.76
C ALA A 52 -6.83 7.16 -21.89
N ALA A 53 -5.94 7.01 -20.91
CA ALA A 53 -4.56 7.50 -20.96
C ALA A 53 -3.60 6.57 -21.75
N GLY A 54 -4.12 5.50 -22.37
CA GLY A 54 -3.33 4.55 -23.17
C GLY A 54 -2.62 3.48 -22.36
N GLY A 55 -2.96 3.31 -21.08
CA GLY A 55 -2.48 2.23 -20.21
C GLY A 55 -3.33 0.97 -20.32
N SER A 56 -2.91 -0.09 -19.61
CA SER A 56 -3.62 -1.37 -19.54
C SER A 56 -4.05 -1.64 -18.10
N CYS A 57 -5.36 -1.76 -17.87
CA CYS A 57 -5.90 -1.98 -16.54
C CYS A 57 -7.18 -2.83 -16.59
N GLU A 58 -7.28 -3.76 -15.66
CA GLU A 58 -8.52 -4.46 -15.35
C GLU A 58 -8.82 -4.38 -13.85
N TYR A 59 -10.05 -4.68 -13.45
CA TYR A 59 -10.42 -4.63 -12.05
C TYR A 59 -11.12 -5.90 -11.56
N ARG A 60 -11.02 -6.16 -10.25
CA ARG A 60 -11.73 -7.20 -9.53
C ARG A 60 -12.46 -6.59 -8.32
N ILE A 61 -13.71 -6.95 -8.12
CA ILE A 61 -14.43 -6.58 -6.89
C ILE A 61 -13.99 -7.59 -5.82
N GLN A 62 -13.23 -7.10 -4.84
CA GLN A 62 -12.66 -7.93 -3.78
C GLN A 62 -12.61 -7.17 -2.46
N ASP A 63 -13.19 -7.75 -1.41
CA ASP A 63 -12.89 -7.33 -0.05
C ASP A 63 -11.68 -8.12 0.45
N VAL A 64 -10.57 -7.41 0.67
CA VAL A 64 -9.34 -8.04 1.16
C VAL A 64 -9.45 -8.55 2.61
N ALA A 65 -10.49 -8.14 3.38
CA ALA A 65 -10.79 -8.70 4.69
C ALA A 65 -11.14 -10.19 4.63
N ASP A 66 -11.62 -10.68 3.48
CA ASP A 66 -11.63 -12.09 3.13
C ASP A 66 -10.26 -12.45 2.52
N ALA A 67 -9.33 -12.76 3.40
CA ALA A 67 -7.93 -12.96 3.02
C ALA A 67 -7.73 -14.22 2.15
N GLU A 68 -8.57 -15.24 2.29
CA GLU A 68 -8.53 -16.44 1.45
C GLU A 68 -9.02 -16.14 0.04
N ALA A 69 -10.15 -15.44 -0.11
CA ALA A 69 -10.64 -15.00 -1.41
C ALA A 69 -9.66 -14.03 -2.09
N TYR A 70 -8.98 -13.17 -1.31
CA TYR A 70 -7.94 -12.30 -1.84
C TYR A 70 -6.74 -13.09 -2.38
N ALA A 71 -6.28 -14.12 -1.64
CA ALA A 71 -5.21 -15.00 -2.12
C ALA A 71 -5.60 -15.75 -3.40
N ALA A 72 -6.82 -16.29 -3.45
CA ALA A 72 -7.34 -16.96 -4.64
C ALA A 72 -7.36 -16.02 -5.87
N MET A 73 -7.80 -14.78 -5.70
CA MET A 73 -7.75 -13.77 -6.77
C MET A 73 -6.31 -13.51 -7.25
N VAL A 74 -5.32 -13.45 -6.34
CA VAL A 74 -3.90 -13.31 -6.72
C VAL A 74 -3.42 -14.52 -7.53
N GLU A 75 -3.79 -15.73 -7.11
CA GLU A 75 -3.45 -16.98 -7.82
C GLU A 75 -4.08 -17.03 -9.21
N GLU A 76 -5.35 -16.64 -9.35
CA GLU A 76 -6.05 -16.57 -10.66
C GLU A 76 -5.37 -15.62 -11.63
N VAL A 77 -5.04 -14.39 -11.19
CA VAL A 77 -4.34 -13.41 -12.03
C VAL A 77 -2.96 -13.95 -12.43
N ALA A 78 -2.24 -14.55 -11.47
CA ALA A 78 -0.92 -15.12 -11.74
C ALA A 78 -0.95 -16.29 -12.73
N ALA A 79 -2.00 -17.12 -12.69
CA ALA A 79 -2.18 -18.24 -13.63
C ALA A 79 -2.52 -17.76 -15.05
N ASP A 80 -3.31 -16.69 -15.18
CA ASP A 80 -3.73 -16.15 -16.48
C ASP A 80 -2.59 -15.37 -17.19
N ARG A 81 -1.87 -14.54 -16.47
CA ARG A 81 -0.93 -13.53 -17.04
C ARG A 81 0.49 -13.62 -16.51
N GLY A 82 0.74 -14.42 -15.48
CA GLY A 82 1.92 -14.29 -14.64
C GLY A 82 1.79 -13.11 -13.68
N LEU A 83 2.70 -13.05 -12.70
CA LEU A 83 2.70 -11.98 -11.71
C LEU A 83 4.15 -11.50 -11.48
N ASP A 84 4.41 -10.22 -11.68
CA ASP A 84 5.73 -9.59 -11.46
C ASP A 84 5.75 -8.68 -10.24
N VAL A 85 4.60 -8.02 -9.93
CA VAL A 85 4.51 -7.07 -8.83
C VAL A 85 3.20 -7.26 -8.05
N LEU A 86 3.31 -7.34 -6.72
CA LEU A 86 2.15 -7.25 -5.82
C LEU A 86 2.29 -6.03 -4.92
N VAL A 87 1.25 -5.17 -4.87
CA VAL A 87 1.17 -4.06 -3.92
C VAL A 87 0.00 -4.28 -2.96
N ASN A 88 0.32 -4.62 -1.71
CA ASN A 88 -0.62 -4.69 -0.61
C ASN A 88 -0.84 -3.27 -0.06
N ASN A 89 -1.86 -2.57 -0.58
CA ASN A 89 -2.12 -1.18 -0.23
C ASN A 89 -3.44 -0.97 0.51
N ALA A 90 -4.48 -1.78 0.30
CA ALA A 90 -5.80 -1.58 0.91
C ALA A 90 -5.71 -1.43 2.44
N PRO A 91 -6.13 -0.28 3.03
CA PRO A 91 -6.07 -0.08 4.47
C PRO A 91 -7.42 -0.28 5.15
N HIS A 92 -7.37 -0.62 6.43
CA HIS A 92 -8.40 -0.30 7.42
C HIS A 92 -7.78 0.61 8.48
N VAL A 93 -8.41 1.75 8.75
CA VAL A 93 -7.94 2.73 9.73
C VAL A 93 -9.00 2.85 10.82
N GLY A 94 -8.82 2.10 11.90
CA GLY A 94 -9.67 2.17 13.07
C GLY A 94 -9.18 3.24 14.05
N PHE A 95 -10.08 4.14 14.46
CA PHE A 95 -9.83 5.14 15.49
C PHE A 95 -10.61 4.80 16.76
N GLY A 96 -9.98 4.92 17.92
CA GLY A 96 -10.58 4.74 19.24
C GLY A 96 -9.52 4.65 20.32
N MET A 97 -9.82 5.25 21.48
CA MET A 97 -8.98 5.05 22.68
C MET A 97 -9.00 3.57 23.07
N ILE A 98 -7.95 3.10 23.72
CA ILE A 98 -7.87 1.70 24.17
C ILE A 98 -9.04 1.35 25.10
N SER A 99 -9.50 2.30 25.94
CA SER A 99 -10.66 2.14 26.81
C SER A 99 -11.99 1.92 26.07
N ASP A 100 -12.09 2.42 24.82
CA ASP A 100 -13.34 2.52 24.09
C ASP A 100 -13.38 1.58 22.86
N THR A 101 -12.26 0.92 22.58
CA THR A 101 -12.14 -0.04 21.46
C THR A 101 -12.29 -1.46 21.96
N ASP A 102 -13.32 -2.16 21.47
CA ASP A 102 -13.49 -3.58 21.79
C ASP A 102 -12.51 -4.47 20.99
N LEU A 103 -12.46 -5.74 21.32
CA LEU A 103 -11.56 -6.69 20.68
C LEU A 103 -11.86 -6.85 19.18
N GLU A 104 -13.12 -6.78 18.78
CA GLU A 104 -13.53 -6.90 17.37
C GLU A 104 -13.01 -5.71 16.54
N GLY A 105 -13.18 -4.48 17.01
CA GLY A 105 -12.65 -3.28 16.35
C GLY A 105 -11.11 -3.28 16.29
N PHE A 106 -10.45 -3.79 17.33
CA PHE A 106 -9.00 -4.00 17.31
C PHE A 106 -8.59 -5.03 16.24
N GLN A 107 -9.23 -6.20 16.22
CA GLN A 107 -8.94 -7.29 15.29
C GLN A 107 -9.24 -6.94 13.84
N GLN A 108 -10.23 -6.08 13.59
CA GLN A 108 -10.54 -5.63 12.21
C GLN A 108 -9.35 -4.94 11.54
N ASN A 109 -8.51 -4.22 12.32
CA ASN A 109 -7.27 -3.67 11.80
C ASN A 109 -6.30 -4.78 11.33
N PHE A 110 -6.22 -5.88 12.07
CA PHE A 110 -5.33 -6.99 11.70
C PHE A 110 -5.86 -7.75 10.49
N ARG A 111 -7.16 -8.00 10.37
CA ARG A 111 -7.74 -8.71 9.21
C ARG A 111 -7.37 -8.03 7.89
N VAL A 112 -7.50 -6.70 7.83
CA VAL A 112 -7.23 -5.96 6.59
C VAL A 112 -5.75 -5.64 6.43
N ASN A 113 -5.09 -5.18 7.51
CA ASN A 113 -3.74 -4.63 7.41
C ASN A 113 -2.63 -5.70 7.57
N MET A 114 -2.98 -6.92 8.00
CA MET A 114 -2.00 -7.99 8.23
C MET A 114 -2.38 -9.32 7.59
N ASP A 115 -3.60 -9.85 7.85
CA ASP A 115 -3.98 -11.18 7.34
C ASP A 115 -4.09 -11.15 5.81
N ALA A 116 -4.69 -10.11 5.23
CA ALA A 116 -4.76 -9.92 3.79
C ALA A 116 -3.37 -9.79 3.13
N PRO A 117 -2.46 -8.90 3.55
CA PRO A 117 -1.09 -8.86 3.06
C PRO A 117 -0.33 -10.18 3.23
N TYR A 118 -0.53 -10.90 4.34
CA TYR A 118 0.08 -12.21 4.56
C TYR A 118 -0.37 -13.21 3.48
N MET A 119 -1.68 -13.35 3.29
CA MET A 119 -2.24 -14.30 2.33
C MET A 119 -1.92 -13.92 0.89
N GLY A 120 -2.01 -12.63 0.53
CA GLY A 120 -1.61 -12.15 -0.79
C GLY A 120 -0.11 -12.34 -1.07
N THR A 121 0.74 -12.09 -0.07
CA THR A 121 2.19 -12.33 -0.19
C THR A 121 2.49 -13.81 -0.37
N ARG A 122 1.84 -14.71 0.38
CA ARG A 122 2.00 -16.15 0.25
C ARG A 122 1.66 -16.63 -1.16
N ALA A 123 0.52 -16.20 -1.71
CA ALA A 123 0.09 -16.52 -3.06
C ALA A 123 1.07 -15.97 -4.12
N ALA A 124 1.48 -14.71 -3.97
CA ALA A 124 2.43 -14.07 -4.89
C ALA A 124 3.81 -14.75 -4.85
N MET A 125 4.33 -15.11 -3.69
CA MET A 125 5.63 -15.81 -3.57
C MET A 125 5.59 -17.18 -4.26
N ALA A 126 4.49 -17.92 -4.17
CA ALA A 126 4.32 -19.17 -4.89
C ALA A 126 4.33 -18.95 -6.41
N ALA A 127 3.62 -17.92 -6.89
CA ALA A 127 3.57 -17.58 -8.32
C ALA A 127 4.90 -17.06 -8.87
N MET A 128 5.70 -16.39 -8.06
CA MET A 128 6.98 -15.77 -8.42
C MET A 128 8.19 -16.71 -8.22
N ALA A 129 8.00 -17.93 -7.71
CA ALA A 129 9.08 -18.80 -7.23
C ALA A 129 10.17 -19.09 -8.26
N GLU A 130 9.82 -19.17 -9.55
CA GLU A 130 10.78 -19.51 -10.63
C GLU A 130 11.41 -18.27 -11.29
N LYS A 131 10.69 -17.13 -11.32
CA LYS A 131 11.13 -15.95 -12.09
C LYS A 131 11.49 -14.73 -11.24
N GLY A 132 11.26 -14.79 -9.93
CA GLY A 132 11.38 -13.65 -9.05
C GLY A 132 10.24 -12.66 -9.20
N GLY A 133 10.33 -11.53 -8.48
CA GLY A 133 9.32 -10.48 -8.50
C GLY A 133 9.51 -9.45 -7.41
N SER A 134 8.56 -8.54 -7.27
CA SER A 134 8.57 -7.50 -6.24
C SER A 134 7.24 -7.43 -5.50
N ILE A 135 7.30 -7.51 -4.18
CA ILE A 135 6.15 -7.35 -3.29
C ILE A 135 6.35 -6.08 -2.46
N ILE A 136 5.37 -5.17 -2.49
CA ILE A 136 5.44 -3.91 -1.77
C ILE A 136 4.25 -3.82 -0.81
N ASN A 137 4.55 -3.67 0.47
CA ASN A 137 3.56 -3.53 1.54
C ASN A 137 3.44 -2.05 1.93
N ILE A 138 2.25 -1.46 1.78
CA ILE A 138 2.01 -0.08 2.23
C ILE A 138 1.66 -0.11 3.71
N SER A 139 2.63 0.27 4.53
CA SER A 139 2.47 0.40 5.97
C SER A 139 2.05 1.82 6.36
N SER A 140 2.63 2.38 7.39
CA SER A 140 2.43 3.76 7.87
C SER A 140 3.53 4.13 8.85
N ILE A 141 3.82 5.42 9.00
CA ILE A 141 4.65 5.90 10.11
C ILE A 141 4.08 5.52 11.49
N ASN A 142 2.76 5.26 11.60
CA ASN A 142 2.15 4.73 12.82
C ASN A 142 2.58 3.29 13.17
N GLY A 143 3.20 2.58 12.25
CA GLY A 143 3.87 1.31 12.53
C GLY A 143 5.20 1.47 13.27
N THR A 144 5.79 2.67 13.26
CA THR A 144 7.10 2.98 13.89
C THR A 144 7.01 4.04 14.98
N ARG A 145 5.94 4.83 14.99
CA ARG A 145 5.67 5.90 15.96
C ARG A 145 4.25 5.78 16.49
N ALA A 146 4.08 6.01 17.77
CA ALA A 146 2.76 5.93 18.40
C ALA A 146 1.93 7.19 18.10
N MET A 147 0.65 6.99 17.86
CA MET A 147 -0.36 8.03 17.81
C MET A 147 -1.52 7.65 18.72
N GLN A 148 -2.01 8.60 19.51
CA GLN A 148 -3.16 8.40 20.37
C GLN A 148 -4.40 7.98 19.55
N ALA A 149 -5.24 7.12 20.11
CA ALA A 149 -6.45 6.56 19.49
C ALA A 149 -6.22 5.71 18.23
N MET A 150 -5.00 5.22 17.98
CA MET A 150 -4.67 4.38 16.82
C MET A 150 -3.97 3.07 17.20
N SER A 151 -4.28 2.51 18.36
CA SER A 151 -3.59 1.32 18.89
C SER A 151 -3.69 0.09 17.96
N GLY A 152 -4.89 -0.22 17.45
CA GLY A 152 -5.09 -1.35 16.52
C GLY A 152 -4.42 -1.11 15.17
N TYR A 153 -4.58 0.09 14.61
CA TYR A 153 -3.95 0.46 13.35
C TYR A 153 -2.43 0.43 13.46
N GLY A 154 -1.85 1.14 14.43
CA GLY A 154 -0.40 1.19 14.62
C GLY A 154 0.21 -0.19 14.85
N ALA A 155 -0.40 -1.02 15.72
CA ALA A 155 0.05 -2.38 15.97
C ALA A 155 0.01 -3.24 14.70
N SER A 156 -1.07 -3.19 13.90
CA SER A 156 -1.17 -3.95 12.65
C SER A 156 -0.13 -3.50 11.60
N LYS A 157 0.14 -2.19 11.51
CA LYS A 157 1.17 -1.65 10.60
C LYS A 157 2.59 -1.96 11.07
N ALA A 158 2.86 -2.02 12.37
CA ALA A 158 4.12 -2.51 12.92
C ALA A 158 4.35 -4.00 12.62
N ALA A 159 3.31 -4.82 12.77
CA ALA A 159 3.34 -6.23 12.39
C ALA A 159 3.66 -6.40 10.90
N LEU A 160 3.05 -5.60 10.03
CA LEU A 160 3.29 -5.63 8.58
C LEU A 160 4.75 -5.27 8.22
N ILE A 161 5.35 -4.28 8.91
CA ILE A 161 6.76 -3.93 8.73
C ILE A 161 7.66 -5.12 9.10
N HIS A 162 7.41 -5.77 10.24
CA HIS A 162 8.22 -6.91 10.65
C HIS A 162 8.02 -8.12 9.73
N PHE A 163 6.77 -8.42 9.35
CA PHE A 163 6.43 -9.46 8.38
C PHE A 163 7.15 -9.25 7.04
N THR A 164 7.22 -8.00 6.55
CA THR A 164 7.95 -7.65 5.34
C THR A 164 9.41 -8.12 5.38
N ARG A 165 10.08 -7.96 6.54
CA ARG A 165 11.48 -8.40 6.72
C ARG A 165 11.60 -9.93 6.67
N ASN A 166 10.66 -10.66 7.29
CA ASN A 166 10.65 -12.12 7.25
C ASN A 166 10.41 -12.63 5.81
N ALA A 167 9.38 -12.10 5.13
CA ALA A 167 9.08 -12.46 3.76
C ALA A 167 10.25 -12.14 2.79
N ALA A 168 10.97 -11.05 3.03
CA ALA A 168 12.17 -10.71 2.27
C ALA A 168 13.27 -11.76 2.42
N MET A 169 13.51 -12.27 3.63
CA MET A 169 14.50 -13.31 3.87
C MET A 169 14.12 -14.63 3.20
N GLU A 170 12.84 -15.00 3.26
CA GLU A 170 12.33 -16.23 2.67
C GLU A 170 12.33 -16.18 1.13
N GLY A 171 11.97 -15.02 0.54
CA GLY A 171 11.88 -14.85 -0.92
C GLY A 171 13.20 -14.59 -1.63
N ALA A 172 14.25 -14.16 -0.90
CA ALA A 172 15.49 -13.64 -1.50
C ALA A 172 16.19 -14.60 -2.47
N ARG A 173 16.26 -15.90 -2.13
CA ARG A 173 16.92 -16.91 -2.99
C ARG A 173 16.15 -17.23 -4.26
N ALA A 174 14.83 -16.98 -4.27
CA ALA A 174 13.99 -17.07 -5.45
C ALA A 174 13.98 -15.76 -6.28
N GLY A 175 14.78 -14.76 -5.92
CA GLY A 175 14.80 -13.47 -6.58
C GLY A 175 13.57 -12.61 -6.27
N ILE A 176 12.81 -12.93 -5.22
CA ILE A 176 11.64 -12.16 -4.79
C ILE A 176 12.10 -11.11 -3.77
N ARG A 177 11.85 -9.84 -4.09
CA ARG A 177 12.11 -8.72 -3.19
C ARG A 177 10.83 -8.33 -2.48
N VAL A 178 10.90 -8.11 -1.17
CA VAL A 178 9.75 -7.68 -0.37
C VAL A 178 10.15 -6.46 0.45
N ASN A 179 9.44 -5.32 0.26
CA ASN A 179 9.75 -4.06 0.93
C ASN A 179 8.49 -3.40 1.48
N ALA A 180 8.66 -2.56 2.49
CA ALA A 180 7.60 -1.73 3.06
C ALA A 180 7.80 -0.26 2.68
N VAL A 181 6.71 0.42 2.35
CA VAL A 181 6.65 1.88 2.29
C VAL A 181 5.83 2.36 3.48
N THR A 182 6.32 3.36 4.20
CA THR A 182 5.66 3.94 5.39
C THR A 182 5.29 5.41 5.14
N PRO A 183 4.10 5.65 4.51
CA PRO A 183 3.64 7.02 4.28
C PRO A 183 3.37 7.75 5.60
N GLY A 184 3.64 9.05 5.59
CA GLY A 184 3.14 10.02 6.55
C GLY A 184 1.73 10.50 6.20
N PRO A 185 1.34 11.73 6.61
CA PRO A 185 0.10 12.36 6.16
C PRO A 185 0.13 12.58 4.64
N ILE A 186 -0.79 11.92 3.93
CA ILE A 186 -0.95 12.01 2.47
C ILE A 186 -2.34 12.52 2.15
N MET A 187 -2.45 13.45 1.21
CA MET A 187 -3.71 14.02 0.74
C MET A 187 -4.45 13.02 -0.15
N THR A 188 -5.27 12.21 0.48
CA THR A 188 -6.20 11.29 -0.18
C THR A 188 -7.62 11.86 -0.08
N PRO A 189 -8.61 11.39 -0.86
CA PRO A 189 -9.99 11.84 -0.71
C PRO A 189 -10.54 11.70 0.72
N GLY A 190 -10.15 10.65 1.46
CA GLY A 190 -10.53 10.50 2.87
C GLY A 190 -9.89 11.56 3.77
N THR A 191 -8.61 11.87 3.57
CA THR A 191 -7.90 12.92 4.30
C THR A 191 -8.44 14.31 3.95
N GLU A 192 -8.72 14.56 2.67
CA GLU A 192 -9.31 15.81 2.20
C GLU A 192 -10.69 16.06 2.80
N ALA A 193 -11.55 15.04 2.83
CA ALA A 193 -12.87 15.14 3.46
C ALA A 193 -12.76 15.49 4.96
N TRP A 194 -11.79 14.90 5.66
CA TRP A 194 -11.55 15.21 7.06
C TRP A 194 -11.01 16.64 7.27
N PHE A 195 -10.08 17.10 6.43
CA PHE A 195 -9.55 18.47 6.49
C PHE A 195 -10.59 19.52 6.15
N ASN A 196 -11.50 19.22 5.22
CA ASN A 196 -12.61 20.09 4.90
C ASN A 196 -13.61 20.21 6.06
N ALA A 197 -13.73 19.15 6.88
CA ALA A 197 -14.56 19.18 8.10
C ALA A 197 -13.88 19.94 9.26
N ASP A 198 -12.54 19.95 9.33
CA ASP A 198 -11.75 20.69 10.34
C ASP A 198 -10.48 21.27 9.70
N PRO A 199 -10.58 22.46 9.05
CA PRO A 199 -9.43 23.09 8.38
C PRO A 199 -8.29 23.44 9.33
N ALA A 200 -8.60 23.81 10.58
CA ALA A 200 -7.59 24.16 11.56
C ALA A 200 -6.71 22.93 11.94
N ALA A 201 -7.35 21.76 12.10
CA ALA A 201 -6.61 20.53 12.31
C ALA A 201 -5.77 20.15 11.06
N GLY A 202 -6.27 20.41 9.86
CA GLY A 202 -5.54 20.21 8.61
C GLY A 202 -4.29 21.07 8.52
N GLU A 203 -4.38 22.36 8.83
CA GLU A 203 -3.24 23.29 8.88
C GLU A 203 -2.22 22.88 9.96
N ALA A 204 -2.69 22.48 11.14
CA ALA A 204 -1.84 22.03 12.22
C ALA A 204 -1.04 20.78 11.84
N ILE A 205 -1.67 19.82 11.14
CA ILE A 205 -0.97 18.60 10.66
C ILE A 205 0.05 18.96 9.58
N ALA A 206 -0.30 19.83 8.62
CA ALA A 206 0.61 20.28 7.60
C ALA A 206 1.84 21.00 8.21
N GLY A 207 1.59 21.93 9.13
CA GLY A 207 2.64 22.67 9.83
C GLY A 207 3.52 21.81 10.73
N ALA A 208 2.98 20.69 11.25
CA ALA A 208 3.73 19.75 12.07
C ALA A 208 4.63 18.80 11.25
N ASN A 209 4.66 18.87 9.93
CA ASN A 209 5.62 18.14 9.11
C ASN A 209 6.87 19.01 8.87
N PRO A 210 8.08 18.46 8.95
CA PRO A 210 9.32 19.21 8.66
C PRO A 210 9.33 19.88 7.28
N MET A 211 8.71 19.27 6.26
CA MET A 211 8.56 19.88 4.93
C MET A 211 7.41 20.92 4.86
N GLY A 212 6.71 21.21 5.94
CA GLY A 212 5.66 22.23 6.02
C GLY A 212 4.39 21.95 5.22
N ARG A 213 4.19 20.72 4.74
CA ARG A 213 3.04 20.34 3.92
C ARG A 213 2.69 18.87 4.07
N ILE A 214 1.52 18.52 3.60
CA ILE A 214 1.06 17.15 3.42
C ILE A 214 1.62 16.60 2.10
N GLY A 215 1.94 15.31 2.06
CA GLY A 215 2.37 14.62 0.86
C GLY A 215 1.22 14.33 -0.10
N THR A 216 1.53 14.02 -1.34
CA THR A 216 0.58 13.62 -2.37
C THR A 216 0.63 12.10 -2.61
N PRO A 217 -0.45 11.48 -3.10
CA PRO A 217 -0.43 10.08 -3.53
C PRO A 217 0.67 9.77 -4.55
N ALA A 218 0.96 10.71 -5.45
CA ALA A 218 2.00 10.55 -6.47
C ALA A 218 3.42 10.45 -5.88
N GLU A 219 3.70 11.12 -4.78
CA GLU A 219 5.00 11.02 -4.11
C GLU A 219 5.21 9.61 -3.52
N VAL A 220 4.15 8.99 -3.00
CA VAL A 220 4.18 7.59 -2.56
C VAL A 220 4.31 6.65 -3.76
N ALA A 221 3.52 6.87 -4.81
CA ALA A 221 3.54 6.04 -6.02
C ALA A 221 4.91 6.01 -6.70
N ASN A 222 5.67 7.10 -6.69
CA ASN A 222 7.03 7.15 -7.24
C ASN A 222 8.01 6.24 -6.48
N VAL A 223 7.91 6.17 -5.16
CA VAL A 223 8.74 5.26 -4.35
C VAL A 223 8.32 3.81 -4.57
N VAL A 224 7.02 3.54 -4.69
CA VAL A 224 6.49 2.21 -5.02
C VAL A 224 6.94 1.78 -6.42
N LEU A 225 6.96 2.67 -7.41
CA LEU A 225 7.51 2.43 -8.75
C LEU A 225 9.01 2.06 -8.70
N PHE A 226 9.81 2.80 -7.94
CA PHE A 226 11.22 2.46 -7.73
C PHE A 226 11.36 1.03 -7.19
N LEU A 227 10.58 0.67 -6.16
CA LEU A 227 10.62 -0.66 -5.57
C LEU A 227 10.09 -1.77 -6.49
N ALA A 228 9.17 -1.46 -7.40
CA ALA A 228 8.65 -2.39 -8.39
C ALA A 228 9.63 -2.65 -9.54
N SER A 229 10.52 -1.71 -9.81
CA SER A 229 11.44 -1.73 -10.96
C SER A 229 12.78 -2.39 -10.64
N ASP A 230 13.60 -2.63 -11.68
CA ASP A 230 14.96 -3.16 -11.58
C ASP A 230 15.93 -2.16 -10.94
N TYR A 231 15.57 -0.88 -10.83
CA TYR A 231 16.38 0.11 -10.10
C TYR A 231 16.57 -0.24 -8.62
N SER A 232 15.68 -1.06 -8.05
CA SER A 232 15.76 -1.57 -6.68
C SER A 232 16.20 -3.04 -6.60
N SER A 233 16.93 -3.54 -7.59
CA SER A 233 17.32 -4.95 -7.71
C SER A 233 18.12 -5.51 -6.51
N TYR A 234 18.73 -4.66 -5.70
CA TYR A 234 19.46 -5.04 -4.48
C TYR A 234 18.79 -4.51 -3.19
N VAL A 235 17.50 -4.15 -3.27
CA VAL A 235 16.71 -3.63 -2.13
C VAL A 235 15.64 -4.65 -1.76
N THR A 236 15.80 -5.30 -0.61
CA THR A 236 14.82 -6.22 -0.02
C THR A 236 14.84 -6.12 1.50
N GLY A 237 13.69 -6.27 2.17
CA GLY A 237 13.54 -6.12 3.61
C GLY A 237 13.60 -4.67 4.11
N ALA A 238 13.64 -3.71 3.20
CA ALA A 238 13.70 -2.30 3.55
C ALA A 238 12.33 -1.76 4.00
N GLU A 239 12.40 -0.77 4.88
CA GLU A 239 11.29 0.10 5.24
C GLU A 239 11.65 1.52 4.78
N ILE A 240 10.83 2.08 3.88
CA ILE A 240 11.11 3.40 3.28
C ILE A 240 10.02 4.39 3.70
N PRO A 241 10.34 5.37 4.57
CA PRO A 241 9.40 6.42 4.92
C PRO A 241 9.21 7.40 3.75
N VAL A 242 7.93 7.78 3.51
CA VAL A 242 7.51 8.83 2.58
C VAL A 242 6.61 9.78 3.35
N ASP A 243 7.21 10.61 4.20
CA ASP A 243 6.51 11.28 5.29
C ASP A 243 6.91 12.74 5.51
N GLY A 244 7.69 13.32 4.60
CA GLY A 244 8.18 14.70 4.74
C GLY A 244 9.10 14.92 5.95
N GLY A 245 9.74 13.85 6.45
CA GLY A 245 10.64 13.87 7.62
C GLY A 245 9.94 13.66 8.95
N LYS A 246 8.61 13.47 8.97
CA LYS A 246 7.81 13.44 10.20
C LYS A 246 8.25 12.38 11.22
N SER A 247 8.62 11.20 10.77
CA SER A 247 9.05 10.11 11.66
C SER A 247 10.44 10.32 12.27
N ASN A 248 11.24 11.26 11.73
CA ASN A 248 12.61 11.57 12.20
C ASN A 248 12.67 12.80 13.09
N GLU A 249 11.56 13.51 13.25
CA GLU A 249 11.51 14.74 14.04
C GLU A 249 11.65 14.44 15.53
N LEU A 250 12.61 15.10 16.18
CA LEU A 250 12.67 15.21 17.63
C LEU A 250 11.77 16.40 18.05
N TYR A 251 10.70 16.09 18.78
CA TYR A 251 9.81 17.15 19.27
C TYR A 251 10.56 18.09 20.19
N VAL A 252 10.63 19.36 19.82
CA VAL A 252 11.12 20.46 20.68
C VAL A 252 9.93 21.37 20.95
N PRO A 253 9.44 21.46 22.22
CA PRO A 253 8.37 22.39 22.57
C PRO A 253 8.80 23.81 22.24
N SER A 254 8.00 24.56 21.50
CA SER A 254 8.18 26.00 21.23
C SER A 254 7.57 26.82 22.36
#